data_99530d0c9876ef5bc54b7032fe3a623f
#
_entry.id   99530d0c9876ef5bc54b7032fe3a623f
#
_cell.length_a   1.000
_cell.length_b   1.000
_cell.length_c   1.000
_cell.angle_alpha   90.00
_cell.angle_beta   90.00
_cell.angle_gamma   90.00
#
_symmetry.space_group_name_H-M   'P 1'
#
loop_
_entity.id
_entity.type
_entity.pdbx_description
1 polymer ?
#
loop_
_entity_poly.entity_id
_entity_poly.type
_entity_poly.pdbx_seq_one_letter_code
_entity_poly.pdbx_strand_id
1 'polypeptide(L)'
;MSQTTESSNIPPTVEAEHFFAVDIRSALVIAVEEFPEARRPAYKVRLDLGPLGERVASAQITTYRPEELVGSTVVCVVNFPPRRIAGFKSEVLILGVYDLDGTVILLRPDRPVPPGHRVG
;
A
#
# COMPACT_ATOMS: atom_id res chain seq x y z
N MET A 1 -13.96 -11.67 4.71
CA MET A 1 -14.16 -11.48 4.55
C MET A 1 -14.25 -11.54 4.19
N SER A 2 -14.46 -11.62 3.86
CA SER A 2 -14.61 -11.71 3.44
C SER A 2 -14.70 -11.18 2.94
N GLN A 3 -14.69 -11.10 2.69
CA GLN A 3 -14.73 -10.71 2.20
C GLN A 3 -15.13 -10.22 1.53
N THR A 4 -15.56 -10.35 1.95
CA THR A 4 -16.08 -10.23 1.08
C THR A 4 -16.36 -9.30 0.42
N THR A 5 -16.20 -9.14 0.30
CA THR A 5 -15.90 -8.36 -0.86
C THR A 5 -17.11 -8.09 -1.71
N GLU A 6 -17.91 -9.09 -1.84
CA GLU A 6 -19.11 -8.98 -2.68
C GLU A 6 -20.30 -8.46 -1.93
N SER A 7 -20.11 -8.00 -0.71
CA SER A 7 -21.20 -7.44 0.06
C SER A 7 -21.74 -6.20 -0.63
N SER A 8 -23.06 -6.15 -0.78
CA SER A 8 -23.74 -4.96 -1.26
C SER A 8 -24.03 -3.97 -0.14
N ASN A 9 -23.69 -4.34 1.10
CA ASN A 9 -23.90 -3.46 2.25
C ASN A 9 -22.83 -2.40 2.30
N ILE A 10 -23.25 -1.17 2.55
CA ILE A 10 -22.36 -0.03 2.68
C ILE A 10 -22.31 0.33 4.17
N PRO A 11 -21.12 0.56 4.74
CA PRO A 11 -21.04 1.04 6.10
C PRO A 11 -21.79 2.36 6.30
N PRO A 12 -22.07 2.74 7.55
CA PRO A 12 -22.71 4.03 7.80
C PRO A 12 -21.95 5.18 7.14
N THR A 13 -22.70 6.20 6.76
CA THR A 13 -22.13 7.41 6.16
C THR A 13 -21.11 8.04 7.09
N VAL A 14 -20.00 8.52 6.53
CA VAL A 14 -18.99 9.29 7.27
C VAL A 14 -18.84 10.65 6.61
N GLU A 15 -18.38 11.62 7.39
CA GLU A 15 -18.11 12.95 6.86
C GLU A 15 -16.87 12.90 5.97
N ALA A 16 -16.89 13.69 4.91
CA ALA A 16 -15.77 13.75 3.97
C ALA A 16 -14.44 14.09 4.66
N GLU A 17 -14.49 14.87 5.75
CA GLU A 17 -13.29 15.24 6.50
C GLU A 17 -12.57 14.02 7.07
N HIS A 18 -13.28 12.92 7.36
CA HIS A 18 -12.63 11.70 7.83
C HIS A 18 -11.74 11.11 6.74
N PHE A 19 -12.16 11.14 5.50
CA PHE A 19 -11.33 10.71 4.38
C PHE A 19 -10.11 11.62 4.23
N PHE A 20 -10.31 12.93 4.29
CA PHE A 20 -9.22 13.87 4.07
C PHE A 20 -8.26 13.96 5.25
N ALA A 21 -8.66 13.43 6.43
CA ALA A 21 -7.74 13.29 7.55
C ALA A 21 -6.71 12.18 7.30
N VAL A 22 -7.03 11.20 6.46
CA VAL A 22 -6.10 10.16 6.05
C VAL A 22 -5.28 10.70 4.87
N ASP A 23 -3.96 10.68 5.02
CA ASP A 23 -3.08 11.22 3.99
C ASP A 23 -2.63 10.08 3.08
N ILE A 24 -3.18 10.05 1.86
CA ILE A 24 -2.91 9.00 0.87
C ILE A 24 -2.14 9.63 -0.28
N ARG A 25 -1.02 9.01 -0.66
CA ARG A 25 -0.12 9.58 -1.67
C ARG A 25 0.36 8.56 -2.66
N SER A 26 0.72 9.05 -3.84
CA SER A 26 1.47 8.25 -4.81
C SER A 26 2.88 8.00 -4.29
N ALA A 27 3.45 6.85 -4.63
CA ALA A 27 4.81 6.50 -4.21
C ALA A 27 5.47 5.66 -5.31
N LEU A 28 6.76 5.92 -5.54
CA LEU A 28 7.53 5.16 -6.51
C LEU A 28 8.24 4.01 -5.79
N VAL A 29 8.08 2.79 -6.27
CA VAL A 29 8.78 1.64 -5.71
C VAL A 29 10.23 1.68 -6.19
N ILE A 30 11.18 1.78 -5.27
CA ILE A 30 12.61 1.85 -5.60
C ILE A 30 13.37 0.58 -5.28
N ALA A 31 12.88 -0.25 -4.36
CA ALA A 31 13.52 -1.52 -4.06
C ALA A 31 12.52 -2.48 -3.44
N VAL A 32 12.70 -3.77 -3.71
CA VAL A 32 11.86 -4.83 -3.17
C VAL A 32 12.79 -5.94 -2.72
N GLU A 33 12.60 -6.42 -1.48
CA GLU A 33 13.34 -7.58 -1.03
C GLU A 33 12.43 -8.57 -0.33
N GLU A 34 12.87 -9.84 -0.30
CA GLU A 34 12.15 -10.91 0.37
C GLU A 34 12.04 -10.63 1.86
N PHE A 35 10.97 -11.13 2.47
CA PHE A 35 10.76 -10.97 3.91
C PHE A 35 10.43 -12.35 4.50
N PRO A 36 11.40 -13.26 4.56
CA PRO A 36 11.14 -14.63 5.01
C PRO A 36 10.70 -14.73 6.47
N GLU A 37 11.04 -13.74 7.32
CA GLU A 37 10.66 -13.74 8.73
C GLU A 37 9.20 -13.42 8.97
N ALA A 38 8.49 -12.87 7.98
CA ALA A 38 7.08 -12.53 8.12
C ALA A 38 6.24 -13.82 8.19
N ARG A 39 5.18 -13.80 9.01
CA ARG A 39 4.31 -14.96 9.18
C ARG A 39 3.57 -15.31 7.89
N ARG A 40 3.20 -14.29 7.11
CA ARG A 40 2.55 -14.47 5.81
C ARG A 40 3.49 -13.97 4.73
N PRO A 41 3.44 -14.59 3.53
CA PRO A 41 4.30 -14.14 2.45
C PRO A 41 4.17 -12.64 2.21
N ALA A 42 5.30 -11.94 2.25
CA ALA A 42 5.34 -10.49 2.11
C ALA A 42 6.69 -10.07 1.55
N TYR A 43 6.73 -8.85 1.05
CA TYR A 43 7.97 -8.17 0.65
C TYR A 43 8.23 -7.00 1.57
N LYS A 44 9.51 -6.66 1.76
CA LYS A 44 9.91 -5.35 2.26
C LYS A 44 10.08 -4.44 1.06
N VAL A 45 9.37 -3.33 1.05
CA VAL A 45 9.33 -2.42 -0.09
C VAL A 45 9.87 -1.06 0.33
N ARG A 46 10.81 -0.53 -0.43
CA ARG A 46 11.29 0.83 -0.22
C ARG A 46 10.63 1.74 -1.24
N LEU A 47 10.14 2.87 -0.76
CA LEU A 47 9.31 3.77 -1.54
C LEU A 47 9.89 5.18 -1.51
N ASP A 48 9.84 5.84 -2.66
CA ASP A 48 10.14 7.26 -2.79
C ASP A 48 8.81 8.01 -2.73
N LEU A 49 8.67 8.87 -1.74
CA LEU A 49 7.48 9.68 -1.53
C LEU A 49 7.74 11.17 -1.83
N GLY A 50 8.70 11.43 -2.70
CA GLY A 50 9.00 12.80 -3.12
C GLY A 50 9.37 13.69 -1.94
N PRO A 51 8.61 14.75 -1.68
CA PRO A 51 8.98 15.69 -0.59
C PRO A 51 8.95 15.05 0.80
N LEU A 52 8.28 13.93 0.98
CA LEU A 52 8.27 13.22 2.27
C LEU A 52 9.49 12.32 2.45
N GLY A 53 10.34 12.17 1.42
CA GLY A 53 11.51 11.32 1.46
C GLY A 53 11.16 9.85 1.27
N GLU A 54 12.10 8.98 1.67
CA GLU A 54 11.92 7.53 1.53
C GLU A 54 11.23 6.94 2.74
N ARG A 55 10.41 5.94 2.48
CA ARG A 55 9.74 5.16 3.52
C ARG A 55 9.81 3.69 3.15
N VAL A 56 9.61 2.84 4.14
CA VAL A 56 9.59 1.38 3.94
C VAL A 56 8.24 0.83 4.39
N ALA A 57 7.85 -0.29 3.76
CA ALA A 57 6.60 -0.95 4.08
C ALA A 57 6.77 -2.46 3.92
N SER A 58 6.04 -3.22 4.74
CA SER A 58 5.82 -4.63 4.47
C SER A 58 4.50 -4.76 3.72
N ALA A 59 4.49 -5.52 2.64
CA ALA A 59 3.29 -5.66 1.83
C ALA A 59 3.12 -7.12 1.36
N GLN A 60 1.89 -7.62 1.49
CA GLN A 60 1.56 -8.99 1.10
C GLN A 60 1.21 -9.03 -0.39
N ILE A 61 2.20 -8.76 -1.21
CA ILE A 61 2.05 -8.64 -2.68
C ILE A 61 3.02 -9.58 -3.40
N THR A 62 3.29 -10.75 -2.82
CA THR A 62 4.27 -11.68 -3.37
C THR A 62 3.79 -12.41 -4.62
N THR A 63 2.55 -12.18 -5.07
CA THR A 63 2.11 -12.63 -6.38
C THR A 63 2.71 -11.79 -7.50
N TYR A 64 3.24 -10.61 -7.17
CA TYR A 64 4.02 -9.83 -8.12
C TYR A 64 5.47 -10.25 -8.03
N ARG A 65 6.18 -10.23 -9.17
CA ARG A 65 7.62 -10.41 -9.15
C ARG A 65 8.30 -9.08 -8.79
N PRO A 66 9.42 -9.11 -8.07
CA PRO A 66 10.11 -7.87 -7.74
C PRO A 66 10.38 -6.97 -8.95
N GLU A 67 10.72 -7.55 -10.11
CA GLU A 67 10.99 -6.81 -11.33
C GLU A 67 9.76 -6.07 -11.85
N GLU A 68 8.56 -6.57 -11.54
CA GLU A 68 7.32 -5.90 -11.92
C GLU A 68 7.04 -4.69 -11.03
N LEU A 69 7.54 -4.73 -9.81
CA LEU A 69 7.24 -3.72 -8.80
C LEU A 69 8.21 -2.55 -8.85
N VAL A 70 9.52 -2.82 -9.00
CA VAL A 70 10.52 -1.77 -9.01
C VAL A 70 10.29 -0.85 -10.21
N GLY A 71 10.21 0.45 -9.95
CA GLY A 71 9.95 1.45 -10.98
C GLY A 71 8.47 1.72 -11.20
N SER A 72 7.58 0.95 -10.54
CA SER A 72 6.15 1.20 -10.65
C SER A 72 5.68 2.19 -9.58
N THR A 73 4.55 2.84 -9.85
CA THR A 73 3.92 3.75 -8.90
C THR A 73 2.79 3.02 -8.20
N VAL A 74 2.75 3.16 -6.88
CA VAL A 74 1.69 2.61 -6.03
C VAL A 74 1.04 3.75 -5.26
N VAL A 75 0.02 3.43 -4.49
CA VAL A 75 -0.71 4.38 -3.66
C VAL A 75 -0.61 3.91 -2.22
N CYS A 76 -0.26 4.79 -1.30
CA CYS A 76 -0.10 4.39 0.10
C CYS A 76 -0.60 5.44 1.08
N VAL A 77 -0.99 4.95 2.27
CA VAL A 77 -1.35 5.81 3.41
C VAL A 77 -0.07 6.13 4.16
N VAL A 78 0.18 7.41 4.41
CA VAL A 78 1.46 7.85 4.98
C VAL A 78 1.35 8.33 6.43
N ASN A 79 0.16 8.50 6.96
CA ASN A 79 -0.01 9.06 8.31
C ASN A 79 -0.70 8.12 9.29
N PHE A 80 -0.62 6.80 9.05
CA PHE A 80 -0.96 5.83 10.08
C PHE A 80 0.26 5.60 10.97
N PRO A 81 0.05 5.20 12.25
CA PRO A 81 1.18 4.78 13.08
C PRO A 81 1.91 3.60 12.43
N PRO A 82 3.24 3.57 12.53
CA PRO A 82 3.99 2.42 11.98
C PRO A 82 3.60 1.13 12.67
N ARG A 83 3.70 0.01 11.93
CA ARG A 83 3.46 -1.33 12.45
C ARG A 83 4.76 -2.12 12.46
N ARG A 84 4.97 -2.89 13.53
CA ARG A 84 6.11 -3.80 13.58
C ARG A 84 5.66 -5.19 13.16
N ILE A 85 6.39 -5.76 12.21
CA ILE A 85 6.14 -7.10 11.67
C ILE A 85 7.47 -7.83 11.70
N ALA A 86 7.58 -8.86 12.55
CA ALA A 86 8.81 -9.63 12.71
C ALA A 86 10.03 -8.71 12.92
N GLY A 87 9.87 -7.65 13.72
CA GLY A 87 10.92 -6.67 14.03
C GLY A 87 11.10 -5.59 12.98
N PHE A 88 10.51 -5.72 11.81
CA PHE A 88 10.59 -4.72 10.75
C PHE A 88 9.53 -3.64 10.96
N LYS A 89 9.95 -2.38 10.90
CA LYS A 89 9.05 -1.24 11.09
C LYS A 89 8.45 -0.84 9.75
N SER A 90 7.18 -1.21 9.52
CA SER A 90 6.45 -0.82 8.33
C SER A 90 5.86 0.57 8.53
N GLU A 91 6.35 1.55 7.79
CA GLU A 91 6.06 2.96 8.04
C GLU A 91 4.82 3.46 7.32
N VAL A 92 4.48 2.85 6.19
CA VAL A 92 3.32 3.25 5.38
C VAL A 92 2.54 2.01 4.97
N LEU A 93 1.30 2.22 4.54
CA LEU A 93 0.43 1.14 4.09
C LEU A 93 0.21 1.24 2.59
N ILE A 94 0.72 0.28 1.84
CA ILE A 94 0.47 0.19 0.40
C ILE A 94 -0.94 -0.34 0.19
N LEU A 95 -1.72 0.32 -0.65
CA LEU A 95 -3.13 0.01 -0.86
C LEU A 95 -3.34 -0.89 -2.06
N GLY A 96 -4.35 -1.74 -1.96
CA GLY A 96 -4.78 -2.58 -3.04
C GLY A 96 -6.23 -3.00 -2.87
N VAL A 97 -6.71 -3.73 -3.84
CA VAL A 97 -8.06 -4.30 -3.85
C VAL A 97 -7.93 -5.80 -3.70
N TYR A 98 -8.80 -6.42 -2.92
CA TYR A 98 -8.79 -7.87 -2.77
C TYR A 98 -9.52 -8.53 -3.93
N ASP A 99 -8.87 -9.49 -4.57
CA ASP A 99 -9.51 -10.36 -5.56
C ASP A 99 -10.32 -11.44 -4.85
N LEU A 100 -10.99 -12.29 -5.61
CA LEU A 100 -11.89 -13.31 -5.07
C LEU A 100 -11.18 -14.29 -4.14
N ASP A 101 -9.91 -14.58 -4.42
CA ASP A 101 -9.10 -15.52 -3.62
C ASP A 101 -8.33 -14.83 -2.50
N GLY A 102 -8.58 -13.54 -2.27
CA GLY A 102 -7.85 -12.77 -1.26
C GLY A 102 -6.54 -12.18 -1.73
N THR A 103 -6.15 -12.42 -2.97
CA THR A 103 -4.94 -11.82 -3.55
C THR A 103 -5.09 -10.31 -3.61
N VAL A 104 -4.02 -9.60 -3.25
CA VAL A 104 -4.02 -8.14 -3.30
C VAL A 104 -3.63 -7.67 -4.69
N ILE A 105 -4.49 -6.89 -5.31
CA ILE A 105 -4.22 -6.23 -6.58
C ILE A 105 -3.95 -4.77 -6.28
N LEU A 106 -2.79 -4.28 -6.68
CA LEU A 106 -2.35 -2.93 -6.33
C LEU A 106 -3.22 -1.85 -6.93
N LEU A 107 -3.44 -0.79 -6.17
CA LEU A 107 -4.00 0.45 -6.72
C LEU A 107 -2.86 1.23 -7.37
N ARG A 108 -3.11 1.75 -8.56
CA ARG A 108 -2.11 2.53 -9.30
C ARG A 108 -2.78 3.69 -10.00
N PRO A 109 -2.09 4.82 -10.15
CA PRO A 109 -2.58 5.87 -11.03
C PRO A 109 -2.65 5.33 -12.47
N ASP A 110 -3.66 5.77 -13.20
CA ASP A 110 -3.85 5.38 -14.59
C ASP A 110 -2.73 5.92 -15.49
N ARG A 111 -2.12 7.02 -15.10
CA ARG A 111 -1.08 7.70 -15.88
C ARG A 111 0.09 8.03 -14.97
N PRO A 112 1.28 8.25 -15.54
CA PRO A 112 2.42 8.63 -14.72
C PRO A 112 2.14 9.89 -13.91
N VAL A 113 2.55 9.86 -12.64
CA VAL A 113 2.45 10.99 -11.71
C VAL A 113 3.70 10.98 -10.86
N PRO A 114 4.24 12.15 -10.50
CA PRO A 114 5.39 12.19 -9.60
C PRO A 114 5.04 11.61 -8.24
N PRO A 115 6.05 11.07 -7.51
CA PRO A 115 5.80 10.54 -6.17
C PRO A 115 5.44 11.63 -5.18
N GLY A 116 4.66 11.27 -4.17
CA GLY A 116 4.29 12.17 -3.10
C GLY A 116 3.07 13.05 -3.39
N HIS A 117 2.34 12.77 -4.46
CA HIS A 117 1.14 13.54 -4.79
C HIS A 117 -0.07 12.95 -4.08
N ARG A 118 -0.91 13.81 -3.58
CA ARG A 118 -2.00 13.44 -2.71
C ARG A 118 -3.22 12.94 -3.48
N VAL A 119 -3.86 11.92 -2.92
CA VAL A 119 -5.15 11.42 -3.42
C VAL A 119 -6.25 12.29 -2.83
N GLY A 120 -7.18 12.69 -3.66
CA GLY A 120 -8.30 13.53 -3.23
C GLY A 120 -9.65 13.05 -3.69
#